data_17b42c936f83db6de2a65f87414c55c3
#
_entry.id   17b42c936f83db6de2a65f87414c55c3
#
_cell.length_a   1.000
_cell.length_b   1.000
_cell.length_c   1.000
_cell.angle_alpha   90.00
_cell.angle_beta   90.00
_cell.angle_gamma   90.00
#
_symmetry.space_group_name_H-M   'P 1'
#
loop_
_entity.id
_entity.type
_entity.pdbx_description
1 polymer ?
#
loop_
_entity_poly.entity_id
_entity_poly.type
_entity_poly.pdbx_seq_one_letter_code
_entity_poly.pdbx_strand_id
1 'polypeptide(L)'
;TICEIPIVANHDGIVDYACEEWVDEVLIPPCAESEYPYEMADIFLEMGIAVHRGITKNKVMAGSFNQIEKIGDYTVITASLNYARTTQLLAKRGMDILGGLVGCIITLIVTIFVGPAIYIASPGPIFFAQERIGRNGRKFKMYKFRSMYMDAEERKKELMAQNKVSDGMMFKMDFDPRIIGNKILPDGTKKTGIGQFIRKTSIDELPQFWNILKGDMSLVGTRPPTLDEWEKYEPHHRARMSFRPGLTGLWQVSGRSNITDFEEVVKLDTQYIREWSVKGDIKIIWQTAVGVLKNDGAM
;
A
#
# COMPACT_ATOMS: atom_id res chain seq x y z
N THR A 1 1.76 3.14 -34.67
CA THR A 1 1.49 1.72 -34.34
C THR A 1 2.51 0.83 -35.02
N ILE A 2 3.05 -0.13 -34.28
CA ILE A 2 3.92 -1.19 -34.81
C ILE A 2 3.15 -2.50 -34.65
N CYS A 3 2.86 -3.20 -35.76
CA CYS A 3 2.08 -4.46 -35.73
C CYS A 3 0.73 -4.32 -34.99
N GLU A 4 -0.02 -3.23 -35.24
CA GLU A 4 -1.28 -2.88 -34.56
C GLU A 4 -1.16 -2.48 -33.08
N ILE A 5 0.04 -2.50 -32.50
CA ILE A 5 0.30 -2.07 -31.12
C ILE A 5 0.45 -0.54 -31.11
N PRO A 6 -0.28 0.19 -30.24
CA PRO A 6 -0.12 1.63 -30.15
C PRO A 6 1.27 2.01 -29.62
N ILE A 7 1.86 3.08 -30.18
CA ILE A 7 3.04 3.71 -29.60
C ILE A 7 2.53 4.76 -28.61
N VAL A 8 2.80 4.56 -27.32
CA VAL A 8 2.27 5.37 -26.22
C VAL A 8 3.29 6.39 -25.67
N ALA A 9 4.59 6.08 -25.82
CA ALA A 9 5.67 6.98 -25.40
C ALA A 9 6.92 6.78 -26.30
N ASN A 10 7.78 7.77 -26.33
CA ASN A 10 9.14 7.68 -26.92
C ASN A 10 10.15 7.30 -25.83
N HIS A 11 11.44 7.19 -26.20
CA HIS A 11 12.51 6.85 -25.27
C HIS A 11 12.57 7.77 -24.03
N ASP A 12 12.40 9.09 -24.22
CA ASP A 12 12.56 10.08 -23.16
C ASP A 12 11.34 10.16 -22.24
N GLY A 13 10.14 9.85 -22.76
CA GLY A 13 8.88 9.92 -22.02
C GLY A 13 8.38 8.58 -21.47
N ILE A 14 9.10 7.45 -21.69
CA ILE A 14 8.58 6.13 -21.30
C ILE A 14 8.56 5.92 -19.78
N VAL A 15 9.50 6.52 -19.05
CA VAL A 15 9.54 6.46 -17.59
C VAL A 15 8.38 7.26 -17.00
N ASP A 16 8.13 8.47 -17.53
CA ASP A 16 7.00 9.30 -17.12
C ASP A 16 5.67 8.59 -17.40
N TYR A 17 5.54 8.01 -18.59
CA TYR A 17 4.37 7.20 -18.94
C TYR A 17 4.16 6.06 -17.94
N ALA A 18 5.20 5.31 -17.58
CA ALA A 18 5.10 4.23 -16.60
C ALA A 18 4.82 4.73 -15.17
N CYS A 19 5.11 6.00 -14.89
CA CYS A 19 4.72 6.65 -13.64
C CYS A 19 3.24 7.04 -13.60
N GLU A 20 2.65 7.40 -14.72
CA GLU A 20 1.27 7.89 -14.85
C GLU A 20 0.27 6.76 -15.09
N GLU A 21 0.68 5.74 -15.84
CA GLU A 21 -0.18 4.63 -16.27
C GLU A 21 0.12 3.33 -15.49
N TRP A 22 -0.75 2.34 -15.68
CA TRP A 22 -0.67 1.05 -14.97
C TRP A 22 0.19 0.07 -15.75
N VAL A 23 1.51 0.15 -15.60
CA VAL A 23 2.45 -0.76 -16.22
C VAL A 23 2.81 -1.87 -15.24
N ASP A 24 2.48 -3.12 -15.59
CA ASP A 24 2.81 -4.30 -14.78
C ASP A 24 4.17 -4.89 -15.20
N GLU A 25 4.47 -4.89 -16.51
CA GLU A 25 5.63 -5.57 -17.09
C GLU A 25 6.16 -4.80 -18.30
N VAL A 26 7.47 -4.81 -18.48
CA VAL A 26 8.15 -4.22 -19.65
C VAL A 26 8.97 -5.29 -20.36
N LEU A 27 8.79 -5.45 -21.68
CA LEU A 27 9.60 -6.29 -22.53
C LEU A 27 10.58 -5.44 -23.33
N ILE A 28 11.87 -5.65 -23.12
CA ILE A 28 12.95 -5.05 -23.89
C ILE A 28 13.49 -6.12 -24.86
N PRO A 29 13.16 -6.04 -26.15
CA PRO A 29 13.61 -7.02 -27.13
C PRO A 29 15.13 -6.94 -27.34
N PRO A 30 15.78 -8.00 -27.85
CA PRO A 30 17.19 -7.95 -28.21
C PRO A 30 17.40 -6.92 -29.32
N CYS A 31 18.27 -5.93 -29.10
CA CYS A 31 18.68 -4.97 -30.12
C CYS A 31 19.97 -5.45 -30.78
N ALA A 32 19.96 -5.59 -32.12
CA ALA A 32 21.13 -6.02 -32.88
C ALA A 32 22.18 -4.91 -33.05
N GLU A 33 21.78 -3.64 -32.98
CA GLU A 33 22.59 -2.48 -33.40
C GLU A 33 22.76 -1.41 -32.32
N SER A 34 22.12 -1.52 -31.15
CA SER A 34 22.25 -0.55 -30.06
C SER A 34 22.63 -1.22 -28.75
N GLU A 35 23.31 -0.45 -27.89
CA GLU A 35 23.58 -0.87 -26.53
C GLU A 35 22.26 -1.08 -25.77
N TYR A 36 22.21 -2.16 -24.98
CA TYR A 36 21.02 -2.45 -24.18
C TYR A 36 20.78 -1.30 -23.18
N PRO A 37 19.56 -0.76 -23.06
CA PRO A 37 19.26 0.40 -22.21
C PRO A 37 19.23 0.00 -20.71
N TYR A 38 20.40 -0.26 -20.14
CA TYR A 38 20.53 -0.71 -18.75
C TYR A 38 19.97 0.30 -17.75
N GLU A 39 20.26 1.58 -17.92
CA GLU A 39 19.78 2.63 -17.01
C GLU A 39 18.25 2.68 -16.93
N MET A 40 17.59 2.62 -18.08
CA MET A 40 16.13 2.58 -18.15
C MET A 40 15.56 1.30 -17.53
N ALA A 41 16.18 0.16 -17.77
CA ALA A 41 15.77 -1.12 -17.20
C ALA A 41 15.94 -1.12 -15.67
N ASP A 42 17.00 -0.48 -15.15
CA ASP A 42 17.24 -0.34 -13.72
C ASP A 42 16.16 0.57 -13.06
N ILE A 43 15.76 1.66 -13.74
CA ILE A 43 14.67 2.54 -13.26
C ILE A 43 13.34 1.75 -13.15
N PHE A 44 12.96 0.99 -14.17
CA PHE A 44 11.75 0.16 -14.10
C PHE A 44 11.81 -0.86 -12.97
N LEU A 45 12.99 -1.46 -12.76
CA LEU A 45 13.19 -2.41 -11.67
C LEU A 45 13.09 -1.73 -10.30
N GLU A 46 13.63 -0.51 -10.14
CA GLU A 46 13.48 0.29 -8.92
C GLU A 46 12.02 0.65 -8.65
N MET A 47 11.22 0.88 -9.69
CA MET A 47 9.77 1.08 -9.60
C MET A 47 9.00 -0.20 -9.22
N GLY A 48 9.66 -1.36 -9.21
CA GLY A 48 9.03 -2.67 -8.94
C GLY A 48 8.30 -3.27 -10.14
N ILE A 49 8.52 -2.74 -11.34
CA ILE A 49 7.98 -3.29 -12.59
C ILE A 49 8.84 -4.48 -13.01
N ALA A 50 8.21 -5.57 -13.48
CA ALA A 50 8.94 -6.71 -14.02
C ALA A 50 9.54 -6.38 -15.39
N VAL A 51 10.86 -6.60 -15.54
CA VAL A 51 11.58 -6.33 -16.79
C VAL A 51 11.96 -7.63 -17.47
N HIS A 52 11.40 -7.86 -18.66
CA HIS A 52 11.70 -9.00 -19.53
C HIS A 52 12.75 -8.59 -20.57
N ARG A 53 13.86 -9.26 -20.57
CA ARG A 53 14.98 -8.95 -21.44
C ARG A 53 15.26 -10.09 -22.41
N GLY A 54 15.30 -9.79 -23.69
CA GLY A 54 15.77 -10.74 -24.72
C GLY A 54 17.22 -11.15 -24.45
N ILE A 55 17.55 -12.44 -24.63
CA ILE A 55 18.89 -12.96 -24.35
C ILE A 55 19.86 -12.49 -25.46
N THR A 56 20.66 -11.47 -25.11
CA THR A 56 21.88 -11.10 -25.82
C THR A 56 23.05 -11.16 -24.83
N LYS A 57 24.31 -11.05 -25.27
CA LYS A 57 25.52 -11.13 -24.41
C LYS A 57 25.42 -10.15 -23.21
N ASN A 58 25.68 -10.57 -21.98
CA ASN A 58 24.99 -10.21 -20.77
C ASN A 58 25.76 -9.49 -19.67
N LYS A 59 25.14 -8.48 -19.09
CA LYS A 59 25.32 -8.09 -17.69
C LYS A 59 24.10 -8.57 -16.87
N VAL A 60 24.30 -9.22 -15.73
CA VAL A 60 23.25 -9.59 -14.79
C VAL A 60 22.93 -8.37 -13.95
N MET A 61 21.64 -7.99 -13.86
CA MET A 61 21.21 -6.87 -13.01
C MET A 61 21.45 -7.19 -11.53
N ALA A 62 22.17 -6.33 -10.83
CA ALA A 62 22.48 -6.52 -9.41
C ALA A 62 21.20 -6.35 -8.56
N GLY A 63 20.97 -7.29 -7.62
CA GLY A 63 19.88 -7.20 -6.64
C GLY A 63 18.51 -7.65 -7.14
N SER A 64 18.38 -8.17 -8.36
CA SER A 64 17.14 -8.74 -8.90
C SER A 64 17.16 -10.27 -8.94
N PHE A 65 15.97 -10.87 -8.87
CA PHE A 65 15.77 -12.29 -9.23
C PHE A 65 15.66 -12.38 -10.76
N ASN A 66 16.55 -13.16 -11.37
CA ASN A 66 16.56 -13.36 -12.80
C ASN A 66 16.06 -14.77 -13.14
N GLN A 67 15.09 -14.87 -14.03
CA GLN A 67 14.54 -16.13 -14.50
C GLN A 67 14.47 -16.15 -16.03
N ILE A 68 14.77 -17.29 -16.63
CA ILE A 68 14.61 -17.48 -18.08
C ILE A 68 13.19 -17.96 -18.33
N GLU A 69 12.45 -17.21 -19.14
CA GLU A 69 11.06 -17.51 -19.48
C GLU A 69 10.86 -17.45 -21.01
N LYS A 70 9.72 -17.99 -21.46
CA LYS A 70 9.31 -17.95 -22.87
C LYS A 70 8.07 -17.07 -22.99
N ILE A 71 8.19 -15.96 -23.73
CA ILE A 71 7.08 -15.05 -24.02
C ILE A 71 6.86 -15.04 -25.52
N GLY A 72 5.79 -15.70 -25.99
CA GLY A 72 5.58 -15.98 -27.41
C GLY A 72 6.75 -16.79 -27.98
N ASP A 73 7.38 -16.27 -29.03
CA ASP A 73 8.53 -16.89 -29.68
C ASP A 73 9.88 -16.48 -29.07
N TYR A 74 9.90 -15.57 -28.11
CA TYR A 74 11.13 -15.08 -27.50
C TYR A 74 11.47 -15.83 -26.22
N THR A 75 12.75 -16.19 -26.08
CA THR A 75 13.32 -16.59 -24.79
C THR A 75 13.89 -15.34 -24.11
N VAL A 76 13.38 -15.01 -22.94
CA VAL A 76 13.71 -13.76 -22.23
C VAL A 76 14.31 -14.05 -20.86
N ILE A 77 15.09 -13.11 -20.33
CA ILE A 77 15.47 -13.09 -18.92
C ILE A 77 14.54 -12.08 -18.24
N THR A 78 13.66 -12.57 -17.37
CA THR A 78 12.80 -11.75 -16.53
C THR A 78 13.55 -11.37 -15.27
N ALA A 79 13.61 -10.05 -14.99
CA ALA A 79 14.15 -9.53 -13.75
C ALA A 79 13.01 -8.94 -12.91
N SER A 80 12.92 -9.32 -11.65
CA SER A 80 11.90 -8.80 -10.72
C SER A 80 12.45 -8.70 -9.30
N LEU A 81 11.77 -7.89 -8.44
CA LEU A 81 12.15 -7.76 -7.03
C LEU A 81 11.96 -9.06 -6.24
N ASN A 82 10.95 -9.85 -6.59
CA ASN A 82 10.69 -11.16 -5.99
C ASN A 82 10.12 -12.10 -7.04
N TYR A 83 10.43 -13.38 -6.87
CA TYR A 83 9.82 -14.47 -7.63
C TYR A 83 8.98 -15.36 -6.70
N ALA A 84 7.68 -15.20 -6.77
CA ALA A 84 6.74 -16.03 -6.04
C ALA A 84 6.18 -17.14 -6.94
N ARG A 85 6.30 -18.40 -6.51
CA ARG A 85 5.70 -19.53 -7.23
C ARG A 85 4.17 -19.40 -7.22
N THR A 86 3.52 -19.82 -8.30
CA THR A 86 2.05 -19.80 -8.43
C THR A 86 1.34 -20.47 -7.24
N THR A 87 1.90 -21.58 -6.74
CA THR A 87 1.36 -22.27 -5.54
C THR A 87 1.40 -21.39 -4.29
N GLN A 88 2.44 -20.59 -4.10
CA GLN A 88 2.56 -19.65 -2.99
C GLN A 88 1.56 -18.50 -3.12
N LEU A 89 1.37 -17.97 -4.34
CA LEU A 89 0.38 -16.93 -4.62
C LEU A 89 -1.05 -17.44 -4.40
N LEU A 90 -1.34 -18.68 -4.78
CA LEU A 90 -2.63 -19.33 -4.52
C LEU A 90 -2.84 -19.53 -3.00
N ALA A 91 -1.83 -19.99 -2.27
CA ALA A 91 -1.89 -20.13 -0.82
C ALA A 91 -2.14 -18.77 -0.15
N LYS A 92 -1.44 -17.71 -0.58
CA LYS A 92 -1.66 -16.34 -0.10
C LYS A 92 -3.11 -15.91 -0.37
N ARG A 93 -3.62 -16.11 -1.57
CA ARG A 93 -4.99 -15.72 -1.92
C ARG A 93 -6.03 -16.53 -1.12
N GLY A 94 -5.79 -17.81 -0.90
CA GLY A 94 -6.64 -18.66 -0.03
C GLY A 94 -6.69 -18.12 1.40
N MET A 95 -5.54 -17.74 1.97
CA MET A 95 -5.44 -17.12 3.29
C MET A 95 -6.17 -15.77 3.33
N ASP A 96 -6.03 -14.93 2.29
CA ASP A 96 -6.72 -13.64 2.18
C ASP A 96 -8.24 -13.83 2.14
N ILE A 97 -8.75 -14.81 1.39
CA ILE A 97 -10.20 -15.10 1.30
C ILE A 97 -10.72 -15.57 2.65
N LEU A 98 -10.05 -16.53 3.29
CA LEU A 98 -10.49 -17.06 4.59
C LEU A 98 -10.48 -15.98 5.67
N GLY A 99 -9.37 -15.23 5.79
CA GLY A 99 -9.28 -14.13 6.75
C GLY A 99 -10.22 -12.99 6.43
N GLY A 100 -10.42 -12.69 5.14
CA GLY A 100 -11.39 -11.69 4.67
C GLY A 100 -12.84 -12.06 5.05
N LEU A 101 -13.24 -13.32 4.88
CA LEU A 101 -14.57 -13.82 5.28
C LEU A 101 -14.79 -13.67 6.79
N VAL A 102 -13.83 -14.17 7.59
CA VAL A 102 -13.90 -14.05 9.05
C VAL A 102 -13.96 -12.58 9.47
N GLY A 103 -13.08 -11.74 8.90
CA GLY A 103 -13.05 -10.32 9.19
C GLY A 103 -14.34 -9.58 8.78
N CYS A 104 -14.98 -9.94 7.67
CA CYS A 104 -16.27 -9.37 7.27
C CYS A 104 -17.38 -9.74 8.25
N ILE A 105 -17.41 -10.99 8.75
CA ILE A 105 -18.39 -11.40 9.78
C ILE A 105 -18.18 -10.57 11.06
N ILE A 106 -16.92 -10.41 11.51
CA ILE A 106 -16.61 -9.56 12.66
C ILE A 106 -17.04 -8.12 12.40
N THR A 107 -16.75 -7.58 11.22
CA THR A 107 -17.14 -6.22 10.82
C THR A 107 -18.65 -6.04 10.91
N LEU A 108 -19.43 -7.01 10.44
CA LEU A 108 -20.90 -6.97 10.50
C LEU A 108 -21.40 -6.92 11.94
N ILE A 109 -20.88 -7.76 12.82
CA ILE A 109 -21.22 -7.78 14.26
C ILE A 109 -20.87 -6.44 14.90
N VAL A 110 -19.66 -5.94 14.68
CA VAL A 110 -19.18 -4.66 15.24
C VAL A 110 -20.01 -3.49 14.72
N THR A 111 -20.49 -3.53 13.47
CA THR A 111 -21.31 -2.47 12.89
C THR A 111 -22.61 -2.25 13.67
N ILE A 112 -23.19 -3.32 14.26
CA ILE A 112 -24.41 -3.21 15.05
C ILE A 112 -24.24 -2.30 16.28
N PHE A 113 -23.05 -2.28 16.87
CA PHE A 113 -22.75 -1.47 18.05
C PHE A 113 -22.11 -0.12 17.71
N VAL A 114 -21.10 -0.15 16.83
CA VAL A 114 -20.30 1.03 16.49
C VAL A 114 -21.06 1.95 15.54
N GLY A 115 -21.89 1.41 14.64
CA GLY A 115 -22.67 2.19 13.69
C GLY A 115 -23.59 3.22 14.36
N PRO A 116 -24.48 2.80 15.27
CA PRO A 116 -25.31 3.74 16.04
C PRO A 116 -24.50 4.74 16.86
N ALA A 117 -23.39 4.31 17.48
CA ALA A 117 -22.55 5.20 18.28
C ALA A 117 -21.91 6.31 17.42
N ILE A 118 -21.45 5.99 16.21
CA ILE A 118 -20.94 6.99 15.24
C ILE A 118 -22.07 7.93 14.82
N TYR A 119 -23.25 7.39 14.47
CA TYR A 119 -24.37 8.17 13.98
C TYR A 119 -24.89 9.17 15.03
N ILE A 120 -24.99 8.75 16.30
CA ILE A 120 -25.43 9.60 17.42
C ILE A 120 -24.39 10.71 17.67
N ALA A 121 -23.09 10.37 17.62
CA ALA A 121 -22.03 11.35 17.88
C ALA A 121 -21.82 12.35 16.72
N SER A 122 -22.10 11.93 15.49
CA SER A 122 -22.01 12.75 14.27
C SER A 122 -22.94 12.18 13.21
N PRO A 123 -24.13 12.77 12.99
CA PRO A 123 -25.05 12.31 11.95
C PRO A 123 -24.42 12.26 10.58
N GLY A 124 -24.76 11.21 9.79
CA GLY A 124 -24.23 10.98 8.44
C GLY A 124 -23.80 9.52 8.22
N PRO A 125 -23.08 9.21 7.10
CA PRO A 125 -22.71 7.85 6.75
C PRO A 125 -21.82 7.21 7.84
N ILE A 126 -22.04 5.93 8.13
CA ILE A 126 -21.25 5.15 9.11
C ILE A 126 -19.90 4.75 8.52
N PHE A 127 -19.90 4.43 7.23
CA PHE A 127 -18.69 4.06 6.50
C PHE A 127 -18.12 5.26 5.73
N PHE A 128 -16.81 5.30 5.67
CA PHE A 128 -16.02 6.24 4.89
C PHE A 128 -15.23 5.48 3.84
N ALA A 129 -15.16 6.01 2.62
CA ALA A 129 -14.38 5.46 1.54
C ALA A 129 -13.38 6.52 1.05
N GLN A 130 -12.11 6.14 1.01
CA GLN A 130 -11.03 7.00 0.51
C GLN A 130 -10.33 6.32 -0.66
N GLU A 131 -10.08 7.08 -1.73
CA GLU A 131 -9.24 6.58 -2.82
C GLU A 131 -7.80 6.41 -2.35
N ARG A 132 -7.23 5.27 -2.67
CA ARG A 132 -5.87 4.87 -2.36
C ARG A 132 -5.23 4.22 -3.58
N ILE A 133 -3.90 4.22 -3.60
CA ILE A 133 -3.13 3.53 -4.62
C ILE A 133 -2.88 2.10 -4.16
N GLY A 134 -3.20 1.16 -5.04
CA GLY A 134 -3.00 -0.27 -4.88
C GLY A 134 -1.82 -0.77 -5.71
N ARG A 135 -1.83 -2.08 -5.98
CA ARG A 135 -0.77 -2.72 -6.76
C ARG A 135 -0.58 -2.04 -8.12
N ASN A 136 0.68 -1.77 -8.45
CA ASN A 136 1.13 -1.17 -9.70
C ASN A 136 0.43 0.16 -10.05
N GLY A 137 0.14 0.98 -9.05
CA GLY A 137 -0.46 2.30 -9.25
C GLY A 137 -1.99 2.33 -9.39
N ARG A 138 -2.67 1.17 -9.40
CA ARG A 138 -4.13 1.09 -9.60
C ARG A 138 -4.90 1.72 -8.45
N LYS A 139 -5.81 2.64 -8.73
CA LYS A 139 -6.66 3.28 -7.74
C LYS A 139 -7.75 2.32 -7.24
N PHE A 140 -8.03 2.35 -5.95
CA PHE A 140 -9.14 1.61 -5.35
C PHE A 140 -9.75 2.39 -4.18
N LYS A 141 -11.01 2.09 -3.84
CA LYS A 141 -11.70 2.67 -2.68
C LYS A 141 -11.44 1.83 -1.45
N MET A 142 -10.68 2.37 -0.50
CA MET A 142 -10.44 1.75 0.80
C MET A 142 -11.55 2.12 1.78
N TYR A 143 -12.18 1.13 2.38
CA TYR A 143 -13.30 1.32 3.31
C TYR A 143 -12.83 1.35 4.76
N LYS A 144 -13.42 2.26 5.53
CA LYS A 144 -13.20 2.38 6.99
C LYS A 144 -14.52 2.73 7.70
N PHE A 145 -14.61 2.50 9.01
CA PHE A 145 -15.60 3.22 9.81
C PHE A 145 -15.23 4.69 9.89
N ARG A 146 -16.24 5.55 9.81
CA ARG A 146 -16.03 6.98 9.92
C ARG A 146 -15.66 7.35 11.35
N SER A 147 -14.42 7.70 11.57
CA SER A 147 -13.87 8.15 12.85
C SER A 147 -13.64 9.67 12.92
N MET A 148 -13.80 10.38 11.78
CA MET A 148 -13.61 11.82 11.65
C MET A 148 -14.89 12.52 11.19
N TYR A 149 -15.00 13.82 11.48
CA TYR A 149 -16.06 14.66 10.96
C TYR A 149 -16.02 14.77 9.44
N MET A 150 -17.15 15.16 8.81
CA MET A 150 -17.29 15.20 7.35
C MET A 150 -16.37 16.23 6.69
N ASP A 151 -16.06 17.30 7.40
CA ASP A 151 -15.19 18.42 7.00
C ASP A 151 -13.69 18.20 7.32
N ALA A 152 -13.31 16.96 7.69
CA ALA A 152 -11.98 16.65 8.18
C ALA A 152 -10.85 16.91 7.13
N GLU A 153 -11.13 16.71 5.85
CA GLU A 153 -10.13 16.99 4.79
C GLU A 153 -9.92 18.49 4.56
N GLU A 154 -10.97 19.29 4.67
CA GLU A 154 -10.88 20.76 4.60
C GLU A 154 -10.04 21.30 5.75
N ARG A 155 -10.35 20.86 6.98
CA ARG A 155 -9.59 21.20 8.18
C ARG A 155 -8.14 20.70 8.16
N LYS A 156 -7.82 19.64 7.42
CA LYS A 156 -6.44 19.14 7.31
C LYS A 156 -5.49 20.21 6.78
N LYS A 157 -5.95 21.02 5.81
CA LYS A 157 -5.14 22.10 5.21
C LYS A 157 -4.74 23.14 6.25
N GLU A 158 -5.64 23.48 7.15
CA GLU A 158 -5.40 24.48 8.23
C GLU A 158 -4.45 23.91 9.30
N LEU A 159 -4.48 22.60 9.52
CA LEU A 159 -3.68 21.90 10.53
C LEU A 159 -2.32 21.44 10.05
N MET A 160 -1.98 21.63 8.77
CA MET A 160 -0.69 21.19 8.20
C MET A 160 0.53 21.79 8.93
N ALA A 161 0.41 23.02 9.44
CA ALA A 161 1.48 23.66 10.23
C ALA A 161 1.80 22.94 11.55
N GLN A 162 0.89 22.07 12.05
CA GLN A 162 1.04 21.29 13.28
C GLN A 162 1.43 19.83 13.00
N ASN A 163 1.76 19.48 11.74
CA ASN A 163 2.19 18.15 11.38
C ASN A 163 3.55 17.83 12.03
N LYS A 164 3.65 16.67 12.67
CA LYS A 164 4.92 16.18 13.27
C LYS A 164 5.90 15.62 12.24
N VAL A 165 5.43 15.27 11.06
CA VAL A 165 6.25 14.71 9.99
C VAL A 165 6.63 15.82 9.02
N SER A 166 7.92 16.14 8.97
CA SER A 166 8.44 17.31 8.27
C SER A 166 8.42 17.20 6.76
N ASP A 167 8.49 15.98 6.21
CA ASP A 167 8.55 15.71 4.77
C ASP A 167 7.17 15.78 4.08
N GLY A 168 6.08 15.88 4.85
CA GLY A 168 4.72 15.92 4.34
C GLY A 168 4.22 14.61 3.70
N MET A 169 4.99 13.53 3.80
CA MET A 169 4.62 12.19 3.30
C MET A 169 3.60 11.48 4.18
N MET A 170 3.46 11.91 5.43
CA MET A 170 2.45 11.44 6.37
C MET A 170 1.94 12.60 7.23
N PHE A 171 0.69 12.50 7.71
CA PHE A 171 0.12 13.48 8.64
C PHE A 171 -0.06 12.84 10.01
N LYS A 172 0.60 13.41 11.04
CA LYS A 172 0.52 12.96 12.44
C LYS A 172 0.38 14.13 13.39
N MET A 173 -0.57 14.02 14.35
CA MET A 173 -0.79 14.96 15.45
C MET A 173 -1.03 14.19 16.75
N ASP A 174 -0.66 14.80 17.91
CA ASP A 174 -0.96 14.20 19.24
C ASP A 174 -2.44 14.24 19.58
N PHE A 175 -3.10 15.34 19.27
CA PHE A 175 -4.53 15.52 19.47
C PHE A 175 -5.15 16.08 18.21
N ASP A 176 -5.96 15.28 17.54
CA ASP A 176 -6.59 15.67 16.30
C ASP A 176 -8.05 16.09 16.53
N PRO A 177 -8.38 17.40 16.40
CA PRO A 177 -9.73 17.91 16.62
C PRO A 177 -10.73 17.49 15.53
N ARG A 178 -10.25 16.88 14.42
CA ARG A 178 -11.10 16.35 13.34
C ARG A 178 -11.76 15.03 13.71
N ILE A 179 -11.28 14.37 14.77
CA ILE A 179 -11.81 13.08 15.24
C ILE A 179 -13.14 13.30 15.95
N ILE A 180 -14.15 12.48 15.64
CA ILE A 180 -15.50 12.57 16.21
C ILE A 180 -15.45 12.51 17.73
N GLY A 181 -16.00 13.56 18.35
CA GLY A 181 -16.11 13.71 19.80
C GLY A 181 -14.86 14.23 20.49
N ASN A 182 -13.74 14.45 19.78
CA ASN A 182 -12.58 15.14 20.36
C ASN A 182 -12.89 16.63 20.54
N LYS A 183 -12.64 17.16 21.74
CA LYS A 183 -12.87 18.58 22.07
C LYS A 183 -11.78 19.07 23.02
N ILE A 184 -11.38 20.32 22.85
CA ILE A 184 -10.59 21.06 23.82
C ILE A 184 -11.60 21.88 24.63
N LEU A 185 -11.67 21.65 25.94
CA LEU A 185 -12.54 22.37 26.84
C LEU A 185 -11.99 23.78 27.13
N PRO A 186 -12.81 24.73 27.61
CA PRO A 186 -12.36 26.09 27.90
C PRO A 186 -11.21 26.19 28.92
N ASP A 187 -11.05 25.18 29.77
CA ASP A 187 -9.95 25.01 30.72
C ASP A 187 -8.65 24.43 30.11
N GLY A 188 -8.64 24.21 28.81
CA GLY A 188 -7.52 23.59 28.10
C GLY A 188 -7.46 22.07 28.18
N THR A 189 -8.37 21.41 28.90
CA THR A 189 -8.42 19.93 29.02
C THR A 189 -8.82 19.29 27.70
N LYS A 190 -8.09 18.27 27.28
CA LYS A 190 -8.36 17.50 26.06
C LYS A 190 -9.32 16.34 26.39
N LYS A 191 -10.54 16.38 25.85
CA LYS A 191 -11.51 15.30 25.96
C LYS A 191 -11.51 14.48 24.66
N THR A 192 -11.33 13.17 24.78
CA THR A 192 -11.39 12.22 23.65
C THR A 192 -12.80 11.67 23.47
N GLY A 193 -13.21 11.45 22.22
CA GLY A 193 -14.51 10.93 21.87
C GLY A 193 -14.49 9.51 21.27
N ILE A 194 -15.65 9.08 20.79
CA ILE A 194 -15.84 7.75 20.18
C ILE A 194 -14.90 7.51 18.99
N GLY A 195 -14.65 8.53 18.17
CA GLY A 195 -13.73 8.42 17.04
C GLY A 195 -12.31 8.05 17.47
N GLN A 196 -11.83 8.62 18.59
CA GLN A 196 -10.52 8.27 19.15
C GLN A 196 -10.48 6.84 19.67
N PHE A 197 -11.55 6.37 20.31
CA PHE A 197 -11.66 4.98 20.76
C PHE A 197 -11.59 4.01 19.58
N ILE A 198 -12.37 4.26 18.51
CA ILE A 198 -12.41 3.43 17.31
C ILE A 198 -11.01 3.34 16.66
N ARG A 199 -10.30 4.47 16.57
CA ARG A 199 -8.93 4.51 16.02
C ARG A 199 -7.92 3.80 16.92
N LYS A 200 -7.98 4.06 18.24
CA LYS A 200 -7.07 3.44 19.20
C LYS A 200 -7.18 1.92 19.24
N THR A 201 -8.38 1.38 18.99
CA THR A 201 -8.64 -0.07 18.94
C THR A 201 -8.51 -0.64 17.53
N SER A 202 -8.16 0.19 16.52
CA SER A 202 -8.12 -0.18 15.10
C SER A 202 -9.43 -0.75 14.54
N ILE A 203 -10.55 -0.52 15.26
CA ILE A 203 -11.89 -0.92 14.80
C ILE A 203 -12.25 -0.21 13.49
N ASP A 204 -11.77 1.04 13.27
CA ASP A 204 -12.00 1.79 12.05
C ASP A 204 -11.49 1.05 10.80
N GLU A 205 -10.55 0.15 10.93
CA GLU A 205 -9.96 -0.58 9.80
C GLU A 205 -10.70 -1.88 9.43
N LEU A 206 -11.63 -2.36 10.27
CA LEU A 206 -12.38 -3.58 10.00
C LEU A 206 -13.07 -3.63 8.62
N PRO A 207 -13.68 -2.55 8.09
CA PRO A 207 -14.31 -2.60 6.76
C PRO A 207 -13.32 -2.89 5.61
N GLN A 208 -12.00 -2.79 5.82
CA GLN A 208 -11.00 -3.16 4.83
C GLN A 208 -10.99 -4.67 4.54
N PHE A 209 -11.55 -5.52 5.41
CA PHE A 209 -11.74 -6.94 5.10
C PHE A 209 -12.59 -7.17 3.85
N TRP A 210 -13.49 -6.26 3.53
CA TRP A 210 -14.21 -6.26 2.26
C TRP A 210 -13.28 -6.01 1.07
N ASN A 211 -12.30 -5.08 1.20
CA ASN A 211 -11.30 -4.86 0.17
C ASN A 211 -10.40 -6.10 -0.02
N ILE A 212 -10.10 -6.83 1.06
CA ILE A 212 -9.33 -8.08 1.00
C ILE A 212 -10.11 -9.17 0.24
N LEU A 213 -11.39 -9.36 0.55
CA LEU A 213 -12.24 -10.31 -0.16
C LEU A 213 -12.35 -9.99 -1.65
N LYS A 214 -12.58 -8.72 -1.97
CA LYS A 214 -12.65 -8.22 -3.34
C LYS A 214 -11.33 -8.40 -4.10
N GLY A 215 -10.19 -8.37 -3.40
CA GLY A 215 -8.86 -8.54 -3.97
C GLY A 215 -8.11 -7.24 -4.21
N ASP A 216 -8.64 -6.10 -3.81
CA ASP A 216 -7.94 -4.81 -3.83
C ASP A 216 -6.77 -4.80 -2.83
N MET A 217 -6.96 -5.50 -1.69
CA MET A 217 -6.00 -5.62 -0.60
C MET A 217 -5.70 -7.09 -0.26
N SER A 218 -4.72 -7.29 0.58
CA SER A 218 -4.33 -8.55 1.22
C SER A 218 -4.36 -8.38 2.74
N LEU A 219 -4.36 -9.48 3.50
CA LEU A 219 -4.14 -9.41 4.96
C LEU A 219 -2.79 -8.78 5.28
N VAL A 220 -1.74 -9.20 4.57
CA VAL A 220 -0.37 -8.70 4.75
C VAL A 220 0.14 -8.10 3.45
N GLY A 221 0.70 -6.91 3.52
CA GLY A 221 1.25 -6.18 2.38
C GLY A 221 1.80 -4.81 2.81
N THR A 222 2.08 -3.97 1.83
CA THR A 222 2.54 -2.59 2.07
C THR A 222 1.36 -1.67 2.39
N ARG A 223 1.59 -0.55 3.06
CA ARG A 223 0.52 0.44 3.32
C ARG A 223 0.16 1.16 2.01
N PRO A 224 -1.14 1.18 1.62
CA PRO A 224 -1.56 1.92 0.44
C PRO A 224 -1.46 3.44 0.67
N PRO A 225 -0.71 4.20 -0.16
CA PRO A 225 -0.62 5.64 -0.04
C PRO A 225 -1.90 6.34 -0.46
N THR A 226 -2.09 7.58 -0.02
CA THR A 226 -3.08 8.50 -0.57
C THR A 226 -2.63 8.97 -1.96
N LEU A 227 -3.55 9.61 -2.71
CA LEU A 227 -3.22 10.22 -3.99
C LEU A 227 -2.14 11.31 -3.81
N ASP A 228 -2.29 12.18 -2.81
CA ASP A 228 -1.34 13.25 -2.51
C ASP A 228 0.06 12.73 -2.12
N GLU A 229 0.12 11.58 -1.41
CA GLU A 229 1.39 10.91 -1.09
C GLU A 229 2.02 10.33 -2.36
N TRP A 230 1.22 9.69 -3.21
CA TRP A 230 1.67 9.06 -4.45
C TRP A 230 2.26 10.05 -5.47
N GLU A 231 1.68 11.23 -5.59
CA GLU A 231 2.20 12.28 -6.48
C GLU A 231 3.62 12.74 -6.13
N LYS A 232 4.02 12.54 -4.86
CA LYS A 232 5.35 12.89 -4.37
C LYS A 232 6.35 11.74 -4.44
N TYR A 233 5.88 10.53 -4.86
CA TYR A 233 6.75 9.35 -4.88
C TYR A 233 7.76 9.41 -6.01
N GLU A 234 9.00 9.23 -5.66
CA GLU A 234 10.09 8.96 -6.60
C GLU A 234 10.02 7.50 -7.11
N PRO A 235 10.73 7.16 -8.20
CA PRO A 235 10.69 5.80 -8.78
C PRO A 235 10.93 4.69 -7.75
N HIS A 236 11.94 4.81 -6.89
CA HIS A 236 12.26 3.79 -5.88
C HIS A 236 11.17 3.63 -4.82
N HIS A 237 10.41 4.69 -4.47
CA HIS A 237 9.27 4.61 -3.58
C HIS A 237 8.15 3.75 -4.16
N ARG A 238 8.01 3.74 -5.51
CA ARG A 238 6.95 3.00 -6.22
C ARG A 238 7.11 1.50 -6.12
N ALA A 239 8.33 1.01 -5.87
CA ALA A 239 8.61 -0.41 -5.61
C ALA A 239 7.69 -1.02 -4.55
N ARG A 240 7.25 -0.21 -3.56
CA ARG A 240 6.30 -0.63 -2.52
C ARG A 240 4.96 -1.12 -3.08
N MET A 241 4.56 -0.60 -4.26
CA MET A 241 3.29 -0.95 -4.90
C MET A 241 3.41 -2.09 -5.91
N SER A 242 4.59 -2.69 -6.08
CA SER A 242 4.75 -3.91 -6.90
C SER A 242 4.01 -5.11 -6.30
N PHE A 243 3.63 -5.02 -5.02
CA PHE A 243 2.86 -6.04 -4.32
C PHE A 243 1.49 -5.51 -3.89
N ARG A 244 0.52 -6.42 -3.64
CA ARG A 244 -0.82 -6.02 -3.20
C ARG A 244 -0.74 -5.36 -1.82
N PRO A 245 -1.37 -4.17 -1.61
CA PRO A 245 -1.35 -3.50 -0.31
C PRO A 245 -2.05 -4.35 0.76
N GLY A 246 -1.59 -4.21 2.01
CA GLY A 246 -2.05 -5.00 3.13
C GLY A 246 -2.84 -4.20 4.17
N LEU A 247 -3.64 -4.93 4.96
CA LEU A 247 -4.23 -4.42 6.20
C LEU A 247 -3.12 -4.22 7.25
N THR A 248 -2.15 -5.13 7.29
CA THR A 248 -0.92 -5.03 8.07
C THR A 248 0.31 -5.29 7.21
N GLY A 249 1.51 -5.01 7.71
CA GLY A 249 2.75 -5.20 6.98
C GLY A 249 3.97 -5.16 7.87
N LEU A 250 5.15 -5.45 7.30
CA LEU A 250 6.39 -5.56 8.05
C LEU A 250 6.72 -4.28 8.82
N TRP A 251 6.67 -3.10 8.17
CA TRP A 251 6.96 -1.84 8.84
C TRP A 251 5.99 -1.55 10.01
N GLN A 252 4.72 -1.96 9.87
CA GLN A 252 3.71 -1.77 10.91
C GLN A 252 3.99 -2.57 12.17
N VAL A 253 4.56 -3.79 12.05
CA VAL A 253 4.93 -4.63 13.21
C VAL A 253 6.34 -4.37 13.71
N SER A 254 7.18 -3.63 12.93
CA SER A 254 8.58 -3.34 13.28
C SER A 254 8.79 -2.03 14.05
N GLY A 255 7.73 -1.26 14.33
CA GLY A 255 7.89 -0.01 15.09
C GLY A 255 6.91 1.11 14.73
N ARG A 256 5.96 0.83 13.87
CA ARG A 256 4.78 1.63 13.46
C ARG A 256 4.82 3.14 13.79
N SER A 257 4.65 3.48 15.08
CA SER A 257 4.58 4.88 15.54
C SER A 257 5.94 5.56 15.71
N ASN A 258 7.00 4.79 15.87
CA ASN A 258 8.34 5.29 16.17
C ASN A 258 9.14 5.58 14.89
N ILE A 259 8.72 5.01 13.75
CA ILE A 259 9.36 5.26 12.46
C ILE A 259 8.78 6.56 11.90
N THR A 260 9.59 7.61 11.90
CA THR A 260 9.25 8.96 11.38
C THR A 260 9.90 9.25 10.03
N ASP A 261 10.92 8.48 9.67
CA ASP A 261 11.60 8.56 8.38
C ASP A 261 10.85 7.72 7.34
N PHE A 262 10.46 8.34 6.23
CA PHE A 262 9.76 7.67 5.16
C PHE A 262 10.65 6.67 4.40
N GLU A 263 11.95 6.96 4.27
CA GLU A 263 12.89 6.05 3.62
C GLU A 263 13.04 4.73 4.40
N GLU A 264 12.96 4.78 5.73
CA GLU A 264 12.96 3.55 6.53
C GLU A 264 11.69 2.71 6.29
N VAL A 265 10.52 3.36 6.11
CA VAL A 265 9.29 2.69 5.70
C VAL A 265 9.44 2.04 4.34
N VAL A 266 10.01 2.75 3.36
CA VAL A 266 10.29 2.23 2.01
C VAL A 266 11.21 1.02 2.07
N LYS A 267 12.28 1.09 2.86
CA LYS A 267 13.24 -0.01 3.07
C LYS A 267 12.56 -1.25 3.63
N LEU A 268 11.76 -1.12 4.68
CA LEU A 268 11.04 -2.24 5.31
C LEU A 268 10.00 -2.86 4.37
N ASP A 269 9.25 -2.03 3.62
CA ASP A 269 8.27 -2.51 2.67
C ASP A 269 8.92 -3.22 1.48
N THR A 270 10.02 -2.69 0.95
CA THR A 270 10.79 -3.36 -0.12
C THR A 270 11.49 -4.61 0.36
N GLN A 271 11.98 -4.65 1.60
CA GLN A 271 12.48 -5.87 2.23
C GLN A 271 11.39 -6.93 2.31
N TYR A 272 10.20 -6.58 2.81
CA TYR A 272 9.06 -7.49 2.82
C TYR A 272 8.78 -8.09 1.44
N ILE A 273 8.79 -7.27 0.39
CA ILE A 273 8.53 -7.73 -0.97
C ILE A 273 9.63 -8.70 -1.43
N ARG A 274 10.89 -8.36 -1.22
CA ARG A 274 12.04 -9.21 -1.63
C ARG A 274 12.08 -10.55 -0.91
N GLU A 275 11.79 -10.57 0.39
CA GLU A 275 11.88 -11.75 1.25
C GLU A 275 10.53 -12.42 1.47
N TRP A 276 9.50 -12.00 0.72
CA TRP A 276 8.14 -12.47 0.94
C TRP A 276 8.03 -14.01 0.95
N SER A 277 7.30 -14.50 1.92
CA SER A 277 6.91 -15.90 2.03
C SER A 277 5.60 -16.05 2.79
N VAL A 278 4.85 -17.13 2.55
CA VAL A 278 3.62 -17.44 3.28
C VAL A 278 3.87 -17.56 4.80
N LYS A 279 5.01 -18.12 5.19
CA LYS A 279 5.42 -18.19 6.61
C LYS A 279 5.66 -16.81 7.21
N GLY A 280 6.26 -15.89 6.42
CA GLY A 280 6.46 -14.50 6.81
C GLY A 280 5.13 -13.81 7.07
N ASP A 281 4.14 -14.01 6.18
CA ASP A 281 2.80 -13.44 6.36
C ASP A 281 2.13 -13.94 7.64
N ILE A 282 2.18 -15.24 7.93
CA ILE A 282 1.63 -15.82 9.17
C ILE A 282 2.29 -15.18 10.40
N LYS A 283 3.62 -14.99 10.38
CA LYS A 283 4.36 -14.32 11.46
C LYS A 283 3.90 -12.88 11.65
N ILE A 284 3.72 -12.12 10.58
CA ILE A 284 3.27 -10.73 10.63
C ILE A 284 1.82 -10.65 11.16
N ILE A 285 0.92 -11.55 10.72
CA ILE A 285 -0.45 -11.63 11.24
C ILE A 285 -0.43 -11.88 12.76
N TRP A 286 0.37 -12.83 13.22
CA TRP A 286 0.51 -13.12 14.65
C TRP A 286 1.03 -11.92 15.44
N GLN A 287 2.09 -11.26 14.96
CA GLN A 287 2.64 -10.05 15.58
C GLN A 287 1.62 -8.91 15.64
N THR A 288 0.82 -8.74 14.56
CA THR A 288 -0.27 -7.76 14.53
C THR A 288 -1.33 -8.06 15.58
N ALA A 289 -1.78 -9.32 15.68
CA ALA A 289 -2.78 -9.72 16.67
C ALA A 289 -2.28 -9.47 18.11
N VAL A 290 -1.03 -9.80 18.41
CA VAL A 290 -0.40 -9.53 19.70
C VAL A 290 -0.28 -8.04 19.96
N GLY A 291 0.13 -7.24 18.97
CA GLY A 291 0.25 -5.78 19.08
C GLY A 291 -1.09 -5.11 19.36
N VAL A 292 -2.15 -5.52 18.67
CA VAL A 292 -3.52 -5.01 18.90
C VAL A 292 -3.99 -5.35 20.33
N LEU A 293 -3.74 -6.57 20.81
CA LEU A 293 -4.11 -6.99 22.17
C LEU A 293 -3.33 -6.24 23.26
N LYS A 294 -2.06 -5.93 23.02
CA LYS A 294 -1.22 -5.16 23.95
C LYS A 294 -1.44 -3.66 23.89
N ASN A 295 -2.27 -3.17 22.94
CA ASN A 295 -2.48 -1.73 22.71
C ASN A 295 -1.17 -0.99 22.29
N ASP A 296 -0.17 -1.70 21.81
CA ASP A 296 1.11 -1.13 21.37
C ASP A 296 0.94 -0.47 19.99
N GLY A 297 0.91 0.84 19.94
CA GLY A 297 1.04 1.61 18.71
C GLY A 297 -0.23 1.88 17.91
N ALA A 298 -1.41 1.72 18.45
CA ALA A 298 -2.64 2.25 17.86
C ALA A 298 -2.71 3.77 18.10
N MET A 299 -2.71 4.56 17.02
CA MET A 299 -2.96 6.00 17.04
C MET A 299 -4.31 6.33 16.45
#